data_797984fe9c45d2e4915d3aa7f1db3cdc
#
_entry.id   797984fe9c45d2e4915d3aa7f1db3cdc
#
_cell.length_a   1.000
_cell.length_b   1.000
_cell.length_c   1.000
_cell.angle_alpha   90.00
_cell.angle_beta   90.00
_cell.angle_gamma   90.00
#
_symmetry.space_group_name_H-M   'P 1'
#
loop_
_entity.id
_entity.type
_entity.pdbx_description
1 polymer ?
#
loop_
_entity_poly.entity_id
_entity_poly.type
_entity_poly.pdbx_seq_one_letter_code
_entity_poly.pdbx_strand_id
1 'polypeptide(L)'
;SLYRHMKYDFTYDDQKRVTAKEAFKWDSSTEKWIPYFKIDYTYSSNEITLVYARWNNSHRAYDDSVEKSVYELNDANMPIAYMNYKWNDYKWIEESAGNWAMNIQTPVTDEADLLLAGR
;
A
#
# COMPACT_ATOMS: atom_id res chain seq x y z
N SER A 1 12.45 21.17 1.55
CA SER A 1 11.22 20.44 1.71
C SER A 1 11.49 18.94 1.85
N LEU A 2 10.81 18.29 2.78
CA LEU A 2 11.05 16.89 3.09
C LEU A 2 10.80 15.97 1.89
N TYR A 3 9.78 16.21 1.09
CA TYR A 3 9.46 15.30 -0.01
C TYR A 3 10.43 15.40 -1.18
N ARG A 4 11.26 16.44 -1.25
CA ARG A 4 12.34 16.48 -2.23
C ARG A 4 13.41 15.43 -1.93
N HIS A 5 13.38 14.86 -0.74
CA HIS A 5 14.33 13.86 -0.29
C HIS A 5 13.71 12.46 -0.22
N MET A 6 12.68 12.23 -1.00
CA MET A 6 12.02 10.92 -1.10
C MET A 6 12.14 10.41 -2.52
N LYS A 7 12.25 9.10 -2.67
CA LYS A 7 12.11 8.46 -3.98
C LYS A 7 11.31 7.18 -3.83
N TYR A 8 10.76 6.71 -4.95
CA TYR A 8 9.92 5.53 -5.00
C TYR A 8 10.38 4.62 -6.12
N ASP A 9 10.53 3.34 -5.82
CA ASP A 9 10.83 2.31 -6.81
C ASP A 9 9.60 1.41 -6.95
N PHE A 10 9.23 1.10 -8.19
CA PHE A 10 8.05 0.31 -8.49
C PHE A 10 8.45 -0.98 -9.18
N THR A 11 7.75 -2.07 -8.86
CA THR A 11 7.88 -3.34 -9.54
C THR A 11 6.53 -3.65 -10.22
N TYR A 12 6.56 -4.24 -11.40
CA TYR A 12 5.37 -4.52 -12.20
C TYR A 12 5.30 -5.98 -12.60
N ASP A 13 4.08 -6.48 -12.79
CA ASP A 13 3.86 -7.82 -13.33
C ASP A 13 3.78 -7.79 -14.87
N ASP A 14 3.53 -8.95 -15.48
CA ASP A 14 3.44 -9.08 -16.95
C ASP A 14 2.29 -8.27 -17.55
N GLN A 15 1.30 -7.90 -16.75
CA GLN A 15 0.17 -7.09 -17.18
C GLN A 15 0.38 -5.61 -16.91
N LYS A 16 1.62 -5.24 -16.53
CA LYS A 16 2.01 -3.87 -16.23
C LYS A 16 1.28 -3.28 -15.01
N ARG A 17 0.84 -4.14 -14.09
CA ARG A 17 0.25 -3.71 -12.83
C ARG A 17 1.36 -3.62 -11.79
N VAL A 18 1.28 -2.64 -10.89
CA VAL A 18 2.23 -2.49 -9.79
C VAL A 18 2.09 -3.69 -8.85
N THR A 19 3.19 -4.37 -8.56
CA THR A 19 3.22 -5.46 -7.57
C THR A 19 3.95 -5.06 -6.30
N ALA A 20 4.80 -4.04 -6.38
CA ALA A 20 5.50 -3.53 -5.20
C ALA A 20 5.85 -2.08 -5.39
N LYS A 21 5.80 -1.33 -4.30
CA LYS A 21 6.30 0.04 -4.22
C LYS A 21 7.20 0.11 -3.01
N GLU A 22 8.43 0.56 -3.21
CA GLU A 22 9.35 0.81 -2.10
C GLU A 22 9.63 2.31 -2.02
N ALA A 23 9.51 2.88 -0.83
CA ALA A 23 9.81 4.28 -0.57
C ALA A 23 11.13 4.39 0.18
N PHE A 24 11.90 5.41 -0.17
CA PHE A 24 13.19 5.70 0.44
C PHE A 24 13.25 7.15 0.87
N LYS A 25 13.95 7.40 1.96
CA LYS A 25 14.27 8.75 2.43
C LYS A 25 15.75 9.00 2.26
N TRP A 26 16.10 10.22 1.88
CA TRP A 26 17.49 10.64 1.85
C TRP A 26 17.97 10.92 3.28
N ASP A 27 19.10 10.30 3.64
CA ASP A 27 19.78 10.58 4.90
C ASP A 27 21.01 11.43 4.61
N SER A 28 20.93 12.71 4.95
CA SER A 28 22.00 13.66 4.67
C SER A 28 23.25 13.38 5.50
N SER A 29 23.13 12.75 6.65
CA SER A 29 24.29 12.45 7.49
C SER A 29 25.16 11.34 6.92
N THR A 30 24.57 10.35 6.27
CA THR A 30 25.31 9.24 5.65
C THR A 30 25.38 9.36 4.12
N GLU A 31 24.66 10.33 3.56
CA GLU A 31 24.54 10.56 2.11
C GLU A 31 24.08 9.30 1.38
N LYS A 32 23.03 8.69 1.91
CA LYS A 32 22.46 7.46 1.36
C LYS A 32 20.95 7.50 1.37
N TRP A 33 20.36 6.74 0.45
CA TRP A 33 18.94 6.46 0.47
C TRP A 33 18.68 5.34 1.47
N ILE A 34 17.79 5.60 2.43
CA ILE A 34 17.42 4.62 3.46
C ILE A 34 15.99 4.18 3.19
N PRO A 35 15.72 2.86 3.19
CA PRO A 35 14.33 2.41 3.05
C PRO A 35 13.43 3.02 4.12
N TYR A 36 12.19 3.30 3.75
CA TYR A 36 11.21 3.87 4.65
C TYR A 36 10.02 2.92 4.85
N PHE A 37 9.38 2.52 3.76
CA PHE A 37 8.32 1.53 3.80
C PHE A 37 8.20 0.85 2.45
N LYS A 38 7.44 -0.24 2.41
CA LYS A 38 7.05 -0.86 1.16
C LYS A 38 5.58 -1.25 1.20
N ILE A 39 4.98 -1.32 0.03
CA ILE A 39 3.64 -1.82 -0.17
C ILE A 39 3.72 -2.94 -1.20
N ASP A 40 3.19 -4.11 -0.86
CA ASP A 40 3.05 -5.22 -1.80
C ASP A 40 1.60 -5.28 -2.25
N TYR A 41 1.39 -5.50 -3.55
CA TYR A 41 0.07 -5.53 -4.18
C TYR A 41 -0.21 -6.92 -4.70
N THR A 42 -1.38 -7.44 -4.38
CA THR A 42 -1.85 -8.72 -4.90
C THR A 42 -3.21 -8.50 -5.55
N TYR A 43 -3.39 -9.09 -6.70
CA TYR A 43 -4.60 -8.91 -7.50
C TYR A 43 -5.34 -10.24 -7.63
N SER A 44 -6.65 -10.17 -7.50
CA SER A 44 -7.54 -11.27 -7.86
C SER A 44 -8.57 -10.72 -8.85
N SER A 45 -9.59 -11.51 -9.22
CA SER A 45 -10.50 -11.10 -10.29
C SER A 45 -11.17 -9.75 -10.04
N ASN A 46 -11.50 -9.44 -8.79
CA ASN A 46 -12.19 -8.20 -8.46
C ASN A 46 -11.76 -7.62 -7.11
N GLU A 47 -10.52 -7.96 -6.68
CA GLU A 47 -9.96 -7.40 -5.45
C GLU A 47 -8.52 -6.98 -5.66
N ILE A 48 -8.12 -5.94 -4.93
CA ILE A 48 -6.71 -5.57 -4.79
C ILE A 48 -6.39 -5.61 -3.29
N THR A 49 -5.34 -6.34 -2.94
CA THR A 49 -4.85 -6.39 -1.56
C THR A 49 -3.52 -5.66 -1.49
N LEU A 50 -3.44 -4.69 -0.59
CA LEU A 50 -2.22 -3.92 -0.34
C LEU A 50 -1.72 -4.29 1.05
N VAL A 51 -0.46 -4.69 1.15
CA VAL A 51 0.18 -5.01 2.42
C VAL A 51 1.34 -4.05 2.64
N TYR A 52 1.26 -3.32 3.73
CA TYR A 52 2.22 -2.28 4.09
C TYR A 52 3.19 -2.83 5.14
N ALA A 53 4.48 -2.56 4.96
CA ALA A 53 5.51 -2.89 5.93
C ALA A 53 6.44 -1.68 6.09
N ARG A 54 6.83 -1.38 7.32
CA ARG A 54 7.72 -0.27 7.63
C ARG A 54 9.15 -0.76 7.77
N TRP A 55 10.09 0.02 7.26
CA TRP A 55 11.50 -0.28 7.47
C TRP A 55 11.90 -0.03 8.93
N ASN A 56 12.57 -1.01 9.52
CA ASN A 56 13.15 -0.89 10.84
C ASN A 56 14.67 -0.74 10.70
N ASN A 57 15.14 0.48 10.87
CA ASN A 57 16.55 0.77 10.65
C ASN A 57 17.46 0.11 11.67
N SER A 58 16.97 -0.15 12.88
CA SER A 58 17.75 -0.85 13.92
C SER A 58 18.02 -2.29 13.55
N HIS A 59 17.03 -2.97 12.96
CA HIS A 59 17.15 -4.36 12.54
C HIS A 59 17.60 -4.51 11.09
N ARG A 60 17.65 -3.42 10.34
CA ARG A 60 18.00 -3.38 8.92
C ARG A 60 17.15 -4.35 8.11
N ALA A 61 15.87 -4.30 8.36
CA ALA A 61 14.87 -5.14 7.70
C ALA A 61 13.51 -4.47 7.79
N TYR A 62 12.59 -4.90 6.93
CA TYR A 62 11.20 -4.49 7.09
C TYR A 62 10.61 -5.24 8.28
N ASP A 63 9.81 -4.56 9.08
CA ASP A 63 9.04 -5.20 10.12
C ASP A 63 8.07 -6.19 9.47
N ASP A 64 7.55 -7.13 10.25
CA ASP A 64 6.44 -7.94 9.80
C ASP A 64 5.34 -7.01 9.32
N SER A 65 4.61 -7.44 8.31
CA SER A 65 3.55 -6.63 7.71
C SER A 65 2.63 -6.09 8.80
N VAL A 66 2.45 -4.76 8.81
CA VAL A 66 1.76 -4.10 9.91
C VAL A 66 0.33 -3.71 9.57
N GLU A 67 0.04 -3.48 8.28
CA GLU A 67 -1.28 -3.08 7.83
C GLU A 67 -1.61 -3.76 6.51
N LYS A 68 -2.88 -4.08 6.32
CA LYS A 68 -3.38 -4.63 5.08
C LYS A 68 -4.68 -3.93 4.73
N SER A 69 -4.86 -3.61 3.47
CA SER A 69 -6.12 -3.08 2.94
C SER A 69 -6.57 -3.95 1.79
N VAL A 70 -7.84 -4.33 1.81
CA VAL A 70 -8.46 -5.11 0.74
C VAL A 70 -9.52 -4.22 0.10
N TYR A 71 -9.40 -4.01 -1.20
CA TYR A 71 -10.34 -3.21 -1.97
C TYR A 71 -11.11 -4.10 -2.93
N GLU A 72 -12.42 -4.06 -2.83
CA GLU A 72 -13.30 -4.76 -3.74
C GLU A 72 -13.67 -3.83 -4.89
N LEU A 73 -13.57 -4.34 -6.11
CA LEU A 73 -13.80 -3.56 -7.32
C LEU A 73 -15.01 -4.10 -8.08
N ASN A 74 -15.72 -3.22 -8.79
CA ASN A 74 -16.78 -3.64 -9.71
C ASN A 74 -16.17 -4.03 -11.07
N ASP A 75 -17.02 -4.43 -12.01
CA ASP A 75 -16.58 -4.86 -13.34
C ASP A 75 -15.90 -3.75 -14.14
N ALA A 76 -16.16 -2.49 -13.79
CA ALA A 76 -15.51 -1.34 -14.42
C ALA A 76 -14.20 -0.96 -13.72
N ASN A 77 -13.70 -1.81 -12.81
CA ASN A 77 -12.45 -1.60 -12.07
C ASN A 77 -12.52 -0.40 -11.13
N MET A 78 -13.69 -0.11 -10.60
CA MET A 78 -13.88 0.98 -9.63
C MET A 78 -14.09 0.43 -8.24
N PRO A 79 -13.55 1.07 -7.21
CA PRO A 79 -13.69 0.57 -5.84
C PRO A 79 -15.12 0.74 -5.34
N ILE A 80 -15.67 -0.31 -4.73
CA ILE A 80 -17.02 -0.30 -4.15
C ILE A 80 -17.00 -0.60 -2.66
N ALA A 81 -15.94 -1.21 -2.15
CA ALA A 81 -15.84 -1.53 -0.73
C ALA A 81 -14.38 -1.67 -0.33
N TYR A 82 -14.13 -1.54 0.94
CA TYR A 82 -12.79 -1.74 1.49
C TYR A 82 -12.87 -2.38 2.87
N MET A 83 -11.77 -3.06 3.25
CA MET A 83 -11.54 -3.55 4.61
C MET A 83 -10.09 -3.31 4.96
N ASN A 84 -9.85 -2.75 6.13
CA ASN A 84 -8.51 -2.50 6.64
C ASN A 84 -8.25 -3.41 7.84
N TYR A 85 -7.03 -3.93 7.92
CA TYR A 85 -6.61 -4.85 8.96
C TYR A 85 -5.28 -4.40 9.54
N LYS A 86 -5.05 -4.74 10.81
CA LYS A 86 -3.74 -4.64 11.43
C LYS A 86 -3.24 -6.02 11.82
N TRP A 87 -1.93 -6.21 11.70
CA TRP A 87 -1.29 -7.43 12.16
C TRP A 87 -1.17 -7.40 13.67
N ASN A 88 -1.62 -8.45 14.32
CA ASN A 88 -1.55 -8.56 15.77
C ASN A 88 -1.43 -10.05 16.16
N ASP A 89 -0.33 -10.40 16.82
CA ASP A 89 -0.12 -11.74 17.35
C ASP A 89 -0.38 -12.86 16.32
N TYR A 90 0.29 -12.71 15.16
CA TYR A 90 0.26 -13.71 14.10
C TYR A 90 -1.05 -13.83 13.34
N LYS A 91 -1.90 -12.82 13.43
CA LYS A 91 -3.15 -12.81 12.64
C LYS A 91 -3.53 -11.39 12.26
N TRP A 92 -4.34 -11.29 11.22
CA TRP A 92 -4.91 -10.03 10.79
C TRP A 92 -6.19 -9.75 11.57
N ILE A 93 -6.29 -8.55 12.14
CA ILE A 93 -7.47 -8.09 12.88
C ILE A 93 -8.13 -6.99 12.04
N GLU A 94 -9.41 -7.18 11.72
CA GLU A 94 -10.16 -6.15 11.01
C GLU A 94 -10.25 -4.88 11.88
N GLU A 95 -9.88 -3.74 11.30
CA GLU A 95 -9.87 -2.47 12.00
C GLU A 95 -10.99 -1.57 11.52
N SER A 96 -11.26 -1.57 10.22
CA SER A 96 -12.34 -0.76 9.65
C SER A 96 -12.79 -1.35 8.33
N ALA A 97 -14.01 -1.06 7.94
CA ALA A 97 -14.57 -1.47 6.66
C ALA A 97 -15.62 -0.45 6.22
N GLY A 98 -15.89 -0.42 4.93
CA GLY A 98 -16.90 0.49 4.40
C GLY A 98 -17.20 0.23 2.95
N ASN A 99 -18.20 0.94 2.46
CA ASN A 99 -18.60 0.90 1.06
C ASN A 99 -18.63 2.31 0.53
N TRP A 100 -18.33 2.45 -0.76
CA TRP A 100 -18.47 3.75 -1.42
C TRP A 100 -19.80 3.82 -2.15
N ALA A 101 -20.26 5.07 -2.35
CA ALA A 101 -21.43 5.30 -3.17
C ALA A 101 -21.17 4.87 -4.60
N MET A 102 -22.24 4.45 -5.30
CA MET A 102 -22.14 3.95 -6.68
C MET A 102 -21.72 5.01 -7.68
N ASN A 103 -21.62 6.27 -7.26
CA ASN A 103 -21.22 7.36 -8.14
C ASN A 103 -19.71 7.60 -8.20
N ILE A 104 -18.90 6.72 -7.67
CA ILE A 104 -17.45 6.80 -7.83
C ILE A 104 -17.12 6.54 -9.29
N GLN A 105 -16.40 7.47 -9.92
CA GLN A 105 -16.16 7.44 -11.36
C GLN A 105 -14.73 7.14 -11.74
N THR A 106 -13.79 7.26 -10.81
CA THR A 106 -12.36 7.10 -11.10
C THR A 106 -11.91 5.67 -10.85
N PRO A 107 -11.35 4.98 -11.86
CA PRO A 107 -10.73 3.67 -11.62
C PRO A 107 -9.59 3.76 -10.63
N VAL A 108 -9.28 2.64 -9.97
CA VAL A 108 -8.15 2.58 -9.03
C VAL A 108 -6.86 2.62 -9.81
N THR A 109 -6.12 3.71 -9.69
CA THR A 109 -4.85 3.91 -10.39
C THR A 109 -3.72 4.35 -9.47
N ASP A 110 -4.04 4.78 -8.24
CA ASP A 110 -3.07 5.32 -7.30
C ASP A 110 -3.27 4.65 -5.94
N GLU A 111 -2.24 3.93 -5.49
CA GLU A 111 -2.28 3.21 -4.23
C GLU A 111 -2.39 4.13 -3.01
N ALA A 112 -1.86 5.35 -3.11
CA ALA A 112 -1.96 6.30 -2.01
C ALA A 112 -3.42 6.70 -1.78
N ASP A 113 -4.18 6.87 -2.86
CA ASP A 113 -5.61 7.16 -2.76
C ASP A 113 -6.37 6.00 -2.12
N LEU A 114 -6.00 4.77 -2.46
CA LEU A 114 -6.60 3.58 -1.85
C LEU A 114 -6.36 3.55 -0.35
N LEU A 115 -5.11 3.74 0.07
CA LEU A 115 -4.78 3.71 1.49
C LEU A 115 -5.48 4.82 2.27
N LEU A 116 -5.55 6.03 1.69
CA LEU A 116 -6.21 7.15 2.33
C LEU A 116 -7.71 7.00 2.37
N ALA A 117 -8.32 6.46 1.32
CA ALA A 117 -9.77 6.27 1.27
C ALA A 117 -10.27 5.28 2.33
N GLY A 118 -9.44 4.32 2.72
CA GLY A 118 -9.79 3.34 3.73
C GLY A 118 -9.62 3.82 5.17
N ARG A 119 -9.22 5.04 5.34
CA ARG A 119 -8.91 5.59 6.67
C ARG A 119 -9.76 6.81 6.92
#